data_eeb27fb59ce9201ccd7bcecd7499fefd
#
_entry.id   eeb27fb59ce9201ccd7bcecd7499fefd
#
_cell.length_a   1.000
_cell.length_b   1.000
_cell.length_c   1.000
_cell.angle_alpha   90.00
_cell.angle_beta   90.00
_cell.angle_gamma   90.00
#
_symmetry.space_group_name_H-M   'P 1'
#
loop_
_entity.id
_entity.type
_entity.pdbx_description
1 polymer ?
#
loop_
_entity_poly.entity_id
_entity_poly.type
_entity_poly.pdbx_seq_one_letter_code
_entity_poly.pdbx_strand_id
1 'polypeptide(L)'
;MKSTPAKRRRKRAKRGPVLVAIAVGLGSGLLLAAPLNNLLNGKGLGNPGITNPFTAWTGIGNQDILLVGTDVGGGNTDVISVLRVDGDTTKITQVPRDSYIEAEGYGPHKINALYSLGGLDLLKRELSRKLDRPISHHVMVNLSAIRRMADAIGGIEVNVPKRLYYVDNSQGLYIDLQPG
;
A
#
# COMPACT_ATOMS: atom_id res chain seq x y z
N MET A 1 -40.48 26.76 -53.70
CA MET A 1 -39.15 26.90 -53.04
C MET A 1 -39.33 26.52 -51.60
N LYS A 2 -38.79 25.33 -51.19
CA LYS A 2 -38.84 24.85 -49.81
C LYS A 2 -37.47 25.09 -49.22
N SER A 3 -37.36 25.94 -48.18
CA SER A 3 -36.14 26.23 -47.44
C SER A 3 -35.87 25.11 -46.44
N THR A 4 -34.68 24.49 -46.53
CA THR A 4 -34.19 23.45 -45.64
C THR A 4 -33.61 24.11 -44.38
N PRO A 5 -33.98 23.68 -43.16
CA PRO A 5 -33.42 24.27 -41.95
C PRO A 5 -31.98 23.80 -41.68
N ALA A 6 -31.09 24.73 -41.41
CA ALA A 6 -29.68 24.49 -41.09
C ALA A 6 -29.51 23.72 -39.77
N LYS A 7 -28.84 22.59 -39.83
CA LYS A 7 -28.53 21.69 -38.72
C LYS A 7 -27.44 22.32 -37.82
N ARG A 8 -27.83 22.89 -36.70
CA ARG A 8 -26.93 23.48 -35.69
C ARG A 8 -26.04 22.39 -35.05
N ARG A 9 -24.79 22.32 -35.48
CA ARG A 9 -23.77 21.42 -34.91
C ARG A 9 -23.45 21.89 -33.48
N ARG A 10 -23.95 21.15 -32.44
CA ARG A 10 -23.54 21.32 -31.05
C ARG A 10 -22.08 20.92 -30.93
N LYS A 11 -21.18 21.87 -30.66
CA LYS A 11 -19.79 21.62 -30.30
C LYS A 11 -19.78 20.85 -28.96
N ARG A 12 -19.39 19.57 -28.99
CA ARG A 12 -19.13 18.78 -27.80
C ARG A 12 -17.94 19.41 -27.05
N ALA A 13 -18.20 20.01 -25.89
CA ALA A 13 -17.14 20.52 -25.02
C ALA A 13 -16.21 19.37 -24.66
N LYS A 14 -14.92 19.56 -24.91
CA LYS A 14 -13.89 18.58 -24.56
C LYS A 14 -13.79 18.54 -23.02
N ARG A 15 -14.35 17.51 -22.38
CA ARG A 15 -14.38 17.34 -20.92
C ARG A 15 -13.02 16.94 -20.33
N GLY A 16 -12.05 16.53 -21.18
CA GLY A 16 -10.72 16.10 -20.76
C GLY A 16 -9.94 17.13 -19.93
N PRO A 17 -9.75 18.39 -20.39
CA PRO A 17 -8.96 19.36 -19.65
C PRO A 17 -9.58 19.75 -18.29
N VAL A 18 -10.90 19.70 -18.16
CA VAL A 18 -11.59 19.99 -16.89
C VAL A 18 -11.37 18.89 -15.86
N LEU A 19 -11.41 17.62 -16.28
CA LEU A 19 -11.14 16.49 -15.40
C LEU A 19 -9.69 16.46 -14.92
N VAL A 20 -8.74 16.81 -15.82
CA VAL A 20 -7.31 16.92 -15.44
C VAL A 20 -7.11 18.07 -14.45
N ALA A 21 -7.74 19.22 -14.66
CA ALA A 21 -7.65 20.36 -13.75
C ALA A 21 -8.24 20.03 -12.36
N ILE A 22 -9.33 19.28 -12.30
CA ILE A 22 -9.94 18.82 -11.04
C ILE A 22 -9.01 17.82 -10.32
N ALA A 23 -8.42 16.87 -11.05
CA ALA A 23 -7.49 15.89 -10.47
C ALA A 23 -6.22 16.55 -9.93
N VAL A 24 -5.66 17.52 -10.66
CA VAL A 24 -4.50 18.32 -10.21
C VAL A 24 -4.87 19.20 -9.02
N GLY A 25 -6.06 19.83 -9.04
CA GLY A 25 -6.54 20.68 -7.95
C GLY A 25 -6.78 19.87 -6.66
N LEU A 26 -7.39 18.70 -6.75
CA LEU A 26 -7.59 17.81 -5.60
C LEU A 26 -6.26 17.25 -5.07
N GLY A 27 -5.34 16.86 -5.96
CA GLY A 27 -4.01 16.37 -5.58
C GLY A 27 -3.18 17.45 -4.87
N SER A 28 -3.13 18.68 -5.41
CA SER A 28 -2.42 19.78 -4.79
C SER A 28 -3.09 20.28 -3.50
N GLY A 29 -4.43 20.26 -3.43
CA GLY A 29 -5.17 20.61 -2.22
C GLY A 29 -4.89 19.65 -1.07
N LEU A 30 -4.84 18.35 -1.34
CA LEU A 30 -4.47 17.32 -0.35
C LEU A 30 -3.01 17.46 0.12
N LEU A 31 -2.08 17.78 -0.79
CA LEU A 31 -0.67 18.01 -0.45
C LEU A 31 -0.45 19.25 0.43
N LEU A 32 -1.30 20.27 0.31
CA LEU A 32 -1.21 21.51 1.06
C LEU A 32 -2.05 21.50 2.36
N ALA A 33 -3.02 20.59 2.48
CA ALA A 33 -3.93 20.57 3.64
C ALA A 33 -3.20 20.29 4.96
N ALA A 34 -2.24 19.37 4.98
CA ALA A 34 -1.48 19.05 6.19
C ALA A 34 -0.54 20.17 6.64
N PRO A 35 0.29 20.78 5.78
CA PRO A 35 1.14 21.90 6.17
C PRO A 35 0.31 23.14 6.54
N LEU A 36 -0.82 23.39 5.86
CA LEU A 36 -1.70 24.51 6.20
C LEU A 36 -2.37 24.32 7.57
N ASN A 37 -2.83 23.12 7.87
CA ASN A 37 -3.41 22.78 9.19
C ASN A 37 -2.38 22.93 10.32
N ASN A 38 -1.12 22.55 10.09
CA ASN A 38 -0.05 22.74 11.06
C ASN A 38 0.29 24.24 11.28
N LEU A 39 0.25 25.03 10.22
CA LEU A 39 0.45 26.48 10.30
C LEU A 39 -0.68 27.15 11.08
N LEU A 40 -1.93 26.80 10.80
CA LEU A 40 -3.12 27.35 11.48
C LEU A 40 -3.19 26.98 12.96
N ASN A 41 -2.66 25.80 13.33
CA ASN A 41 -2.62 25.32 14.71
C ASN A 41 -1.36 25.75 15.49
N GLY A 42 -0.57 26.69 14.99
CA GLY A 42 0.61 27.23 15.66
C GLY A 42 1.79 26.23 15.78
N LYS A 43 1.71 25.11 15.07
CA LYS A 43 2.78 24.07 15.06
C LYS A 43 3.85 24.33 14.01
N GLY A 44 4.16 25.58 13.67
CA GLY A 44 5.20 25.97 12.72
C GLY A 44 5.25 25.10 11.45
N LEU A 45 5.81 25.58 10.37
CA LEU A 45 6.24 24.75 9.24
C LEU A 45 7.37 23.85 9.77
N GLY A 46 6.98 22.68 10.30
CA GLY A 46 7.95 21.74 10.87
C GLY A 46 9.07 21.47 9.90
N ASN A 47 10.27 21.52 10.43
CA ASN A 47 11.55 21.15 9.86
C ASN A 47 11.63 21.05 8.32
N PRO A 48 12.42 21.90 7.63
CA PRO A 48 12.56 21.87 6.16
C PRO A 48 13.11 20.56 5.58
N GLY A 49 13.22 19.51 6.39
CA GLY A 49 13.62 18.16 6.02
C GLY A 49 12.49 17.22 5.64
N ILE A 50 11.25 17.69 5.40
CA ILE A 50 10.19 16.80 4.90
C ILE A 50 10.43 16.53 3.40
N THR A 51 11.37 15.66 3.12
CA THR A 51 11.63 15.16 1.77
C THR A 51 10.71 13.99 1.38
N ASN A 52 9.98 13.42 2.35
CA ASN A 52 9.08 12.30 2.10
C ASN A 52 7.62 12.79 2.04
N PRO A 53 7.00 12.85 0.82
CA PRO A 53 5.62 13.29 0.66
C PRO A 53 4.62 12.42 1.43
N PHE A 54 5.00 11.18 1.75
CA PHE A 54 4.16 10.26 2.51
C PHE A 54 4.00 10.69 3.97
N THR A 55 5.05 11.20 4.61
CA THR A 55 4.99 11.72 5.99
C THR A 55 4.22 13.04 6.07
N ALA A 56 4.34 13.89 5.05
CA ALA A 56 3.56 15.13 4.95
C ALA A 56 2.06 14.85 4.75
N TRP A 57 1.74 13.82 3.98
CA TRP A 57 0.34 13.48 3.64
C TRP A 57 -0.38 12.73 4.77
N THR A 58 0.31 11.85 5.48
CA THR A 58 -0.30 11.00 6.51
C THR A 58 -0.18 11.55 7.93
N GLY A 59 0.66 12.58 8.14
CA GLY A 59 1.03 13.04 9.49
C GLY A 59 1.79 11.96 10.28
N ILE A 60 2.22 10.90 9.62
CA ILE A 60 2.92 9.77 10.21
C ILE A 60 4.41 10.13 10.29
N GLY A 61 4.79 10.89 11.32
CA GLY A 61 6.20 11.07 11.69
C GLY A 61 6.58 10.01 12.72
N ASN A 62 7.68 9.29 12.51
CA ASN A 62 8.25 8.31 13.45
C ASN A 62 7.26 7.21 13.88
N GLN A 63 6.49 6.66 12.95
CA GLN A 63 5.54 5.59 13.23
C GLN A 63 5.96 4.27 12.58
N ASP A 64 5.64 3.20 13.28
CA ASP A 64 5.79 1.85 12.75
C ASP A 64 4.46 1.39 12.12
N ILE A 65 4.52 0.94 10.88
CA ILE A 65 3.37 0.45 10.10
C ILE A 65 3.58 -1.04 9.84
N LEU A 66 2.62 -1.86 10.24
CA LEU A 66 2.63 -3.28 9.95
C LEU A 66 2.22 -3.53 8.49
N LEU A 67 3.09 -4.15 7.71
CA LEU A 67 2.77 -4.67 6.39
C LEU A 67 2.49 -6.16 6.49
N VAL A 68 1.31 -6.58 6.04
CA VAL A 68 0.88 -7.97 6.07
C VAL A 68 0.54 -8.43 4.66
N GLY A 69 1.23 -9.47 4.19
CA GLY A 69 0.88 -10.18 2.97
C GLY A 69 0.07 -11.42 3.30
N THR A 70 -1.10 -11.57 2.67
CA THR A 70 -1.95 -12.74 2.82
C THR A 70 -2.03 -13.54 1.51
N ASP A 71 -2.26 -14.84 1.64
CA ASP A 71 -2.60 -15.70 0.52
C ASP A 71 -3.99 -15.35 -0.07
N VAL A 72 -4.39 -16.05 -1.12
CA VAL A 72 -5.69 -15.84 -1.80
C VAL A 72 -6.86 -16.20 -0.87
N GLY A 73 -6.66 -17.12 0.04
CA GLY A 73 -7.67 -17.57 1.01
C GLY A 73 -7.78 -16.67 2.25
N GLY A 74 -6.81 -15.77 2.47
CA GLY A 74 -6.83 -14.80 3.58
C GLY A 74 -6.67 -15.42 4.97
N GLY A 75 -6.37 -16.72 5.07
CA GLY A 75 -6.29 -17.42 6.35
C GLY A 75 -4.96 -17.32 7.06
N ASN A 76 -3.87 -17.17 6.31
CA ASN A 76 -2.52 -17.09 6.84
C ASN A 76 -1.79 -15.84 6.36
N THR A 77 -0.84 -15.39 7.15
CA THR A 77 0.07 -14.30 6.79
C THR A 77 1.41 -14.88 6.36
N ASP A 78 1.74 -14.73 5.07
CA ASP A 78 2.99 -15.23 4.51
C ASP A 78 4.10 -14.18 4.59
N VAL A 79 3.74 -12.92 4.57
CA VAL A 79 4.66 -11.79 4.71
C VAL A 79 4.26 -10.96 5.93
N ILE A 80 5.20 -10.77 6.83
CA ILE A 80 5.05 -9.92 8.01
C ILE A 80 6.25 -8.98 8.04
N SER A 81 6.02 -7.70 7.88
CA SER A 81 7.08 -6.69 7.91
C SER A 81 6.62 -5.46 8.66
N VAL A 82 7.53 -4.82 9.38
CA VAL A 82 7.28 -3.53 10.02
C VAL A 82 8.07 -2.46 9.28
N LEU A 83 7.35 -1.51 8.71
CA LEU A 83 7.89 -0.36 8.03
C LEU A 83 7.97 0.80 9.02
N ARG A 84 9.17 1.30 9.28
CA ARG A 84 9.40 2.51 10.04
C ARG A 84 9.78 3.64 9.11
N VAL A 85 9.02 4.71 9.14
CA VAL A 85 9.32 5.97 8.47
C VAL A 85 9.82 6.96 9.52
N ASP A 86 11.06 7.42 9.38
CA ASP A 86 11.74 8.30 10.31
C ASP A 86 12.40 9.44 9.51
N GLY A 87 11.67 10.53 9.34
CA GLY A 87 12.08 11.62 8.47
C GLY A 87 12.27 11.19 7.02
N ASP A 88 13.49 11.28 6.52
CA ASP A 88 13.90 10.85 5.17
C ASP A 88 14.36 9.39 5.12
N THR A 89 14.41 8.72 6.25
CA THR A 89 14.87 7.33 6.36
C THR A 89 13.70 6.37 6.48
N THR A 90 13.71 5.32 5.66
CA THR A 90 12.77 4.23 5.74
C THR A 90 13.49 2.93 6.10
N LYS A 91 13.06 2.29 7.18
CA LYS A 91 13.58 1.00 7.62
C LYS A 91 12.50 -0.07 7.52
N ILE A 92 12.85 -1.22 6.97
CA ILE A 92 11.96 -2.39 6.88
C ILE A 92 12.55 -3.49 7.76
N THR A 93 11.77 -3.90 8.75
CA THR A 93 12.07 -5.08 9.57
C THR A 93 11.18 -6.22 9.10
N GLN A 94 11.75 -7.19 8.43
CA GLN A 94 11.03 -8.39 8.03
C GLN A 94 11.04 -9.41 9.16
N VAL A 95 9.88 -9.96 9.49
CA VAL A 95 9.71 -10.99 10.51
C VAL A 95 9.39 -12.31 9.80
N PRO A 96 10.25 -13.33 9.90
CA PRO A 96 9.97 -14.63 9.31
C PRO A 96 8.67 -15.21 9.86
N ARG A 97 7.79 -15.70 9.00
CA ARG A 97 6.45 -16.19 9.35
C ARG A 97 6.47 -17.36 10.37
N ASP A 98 7.56 -18.13 10.38
CA ASP A 98 7.75 -19.28 11.26
C ASP A 98 8.44 -18.90 12.58
N SER A 99 8.68 -17.59 12.84
CA SER A 99 9.28 -17.15 14.09
C SER A 99 8.44 -17.58 15.29
N TYR A 100 9.11 -18.13 16.30
CA TYR A 100 8.47 -18.48 17.56
C TYR A 100 8.09 -17.23 18.34
N ILE A 101 6.88 -17.24 18.88
CA ILE A 101 6.38 -16.20 19.78
C ILE A 101 5.53 -16.83 20.89
N GLU A 102 5.71 -16.32 22.10
CA GLU A 102 4.80 -16.62 23.21
C GLU A 102 3.82 -15.47 23.35
N ALA A 103 2.62 -15.70 22.83
CA ALA A 103 1.58 -14.67 22.76
C ALA A 103 0.77 -14.65 24.05
N GLU A 104 0.58 -13.48 24.63
CA GLU A 104 -0.15 -13.30 25.88
C GLU A 104 -1.59 -13.78 25.74
N GLY A 105 -2.00 -14.72 26.60
CA GLY A 105 -3.33 -15.33 26.58
C GLY A 105 -3.52 -16.44 25.54
N TYR A 106 -2.52 -16.72 24.68
CA TYR A 106 -2.59 -17.73 23.63
C TYR A 106 -1.49 -18.80 23.73
N GLY A 107 -0.40 -18.52 24.46
CA GLY A 107 0.73 -19.42 24.61
C GLY A 107 1.70 -19.43 23.41
N PRO A 108 2.47 -20.51 23.24
CA PRO A 108 3.51 -20.59 22.23
C PRO A 108 2.92 -20.88 20.84
N HIS A 109 3.26 -20.06 19.86
CA HIS A 109 2.83 -20.17 18.46
C HIS A 109 3.92 -19.72 17.48
N LYS A 110 3.74 -20.03 16.20
CA LYS A 110 4.41 -19.31 15.12
C LYS A 110 3.71 -17.96 14.93
N ILE A 111 4.48 -16.94 14.57
CA ILE A 111 3.94 -15.58 14.50
C ILE A 111 2.83 -15.43 13.43
N ASN A 112 2.89 -16.19 12.33
CA ASN A 112 1.88 -16.19 11.29
C ASN A 112 0.51 -16.71 11.78
N ALA A 113 0.49 -17.59 12.80
CA ALA A 113 -0.73 -18.10 13.39
C ALA A 113 -1.49 -17.04 14.19
N LEU A 114 -0.84 -15.99 14.64
CA LEU A 114 -1.49 -14.93 15.44
C LEU A 114 -2.62 -14.24 14.67
N TYR A 115 -2.46 -14.12 13.34
CA TYR A 115 -3.51 -13.52 12.52
C TYR A 115 -4.78 -14.36 12.52
N SER A 116 -4.69 -15.67 12.37
CA SER A 116 -5.86 -16.58 12.42
C SER A 116 -6.45 -16.73 13.82
N LEU A 117 -5.64 -16.56 14.87
CA LEU A 117 -6.08 -16.67 16.27
C LEU A 117 -6.80 -15.43 16.79
N GLY A 118 -6.32 -14.24 16.48
CA GLY A 118 -6.82 -13.00 17.04
C GLY A 118 -6.73 -11.79 16.10
N GLY A 119 -6.61 -12.05 14.79
CA GLY A 119 -6.61 -11.02 13.75
C GLY A 119 -5.39 -10.09 13.80
N LEU A 120 -5.55 -8.96 13.12
CA LEU A 120 -4.51 -7.92 13.07
C LEU A 120 -4.20 -7.32 14.44
N ASP A 121 -5.17 -7.25 15.34
CA ASP A 121 -4.99 -6.62 16.64
C ASP A 121 -4.07 -7.46 17.54
N LEU A 122 -4.22 -8.79 17.51
CA LEU A 122 -3.30 -9.68 18.21
C LEU A 122 -1.89 -9.57 17.61
N LEU A 123 -1.77 -9.62 16.29
CA LEU A 123 -0.47 -9.53 15.62
C LEU A 123 0.22 -8.20 15.89
N LYS A 124 -0.49 -7.07 15.82
CA LYS A 124 0.04 -5.74 16.15
C LYS A 124 0.49 -5.65 17.61
N ARG A 125 -0.32 -6.14 18.54
CA ARG A 125 -0.01 -6.12 19.97
C ARG A 125 1.26 -6.88 20.27
N GLU A 126 1.37 -8.11 19.80
CA GLU A 126 2.51 -8.95 20.06
C GLU A 126 3.81 -8.45 19.40
N LEU A 127 3.71 -7.92 18.18
CA LEU A 127 4.83 -7.27 17.50
C LEU A 127 5.24 -5.98 18.22
N SER A 128 4.28 -5.16 18.66
CA SER A 128 4.56 -3.95 19.44
C SER A 128 5.34 -4.28 20.71
N ARG A 129 4.91 -5.32 21.42
CA ARG A 129 5.60 -5.82 22.62
C ARG A 129 7.01 -6.32 22.31
N LYS A 130 7.17 -7.09 21.23
CA LYS A 130 8.46 -7.67 20.85
C LYS A 130 9.48 -6.64 20.38
N LEU A 131 9.01 -5.59 19.70
CA LEU A 131 9.86 -4.51 19.17
C LEU A 131 10.00 -3.33 20.13
N ASP A 132 9.32 -3.38 21.27
CA ASP A 132 9.24 -2.28 22.25
C ASP A 132 8.83 -0.94 21.61
N ARG A 133 7.85 -0.99 20.72
CA ARG A 133 7.36 0.17 19.95
C ARG A 133 5.91 0.00 19.55
N PRO A 134 5.08 1.05 19.66
CA PRO A 134 3.67 0.96 19.29
C PRO A 134 3.50 0.83 17.76
N ILE A 135 2.76 -0.17 17.33
CA ILE A 135 2.33 -0.37 15.94
C ILE A 135 0.82 -0.15 15.89
N SER A 136 0.40 1.05 15.51
CA SER A 136 -1.03 1.43 15.44
C SER A 136 -1.63 1.26 14.05
N HIS A 137 -0.81 1.39 13.01
CA HIS A 137 -1.23 1.34 11.61
C HIS A 137 -0.85 0.02 10.95
N HIS A 138 -1.63 -0.37 9.95
CA HIS A 138 -1.30 -1.54 9.13
C HIS A 138 -1.70 -1.33 7.67
N VAL A 139 -1.03 -2.05 6.79
CA VAL A 139 -1.38 -2.21 5.38
C VAL A 139 -1.44 -3.71 5.11
N MET A 140 -2.59 -4.17 4.62
CA MET A 140 -2.77 -5.55 4.20
C MET A 140 -2.77 -5.63 2.68
N VAL A 141 -1.96 -6.53 2.15
CA VAL A 141 -1.80 -6.74 0.71
C VAL A 141 -2.02 -8.21 0.40
N ASN A 142 -2.92 -8.51 -0.51
CA ASN A 142 -3.08 -9.85 -1.06
C ASN A 142 -2.49 -9.94 -2.48
N LEU A 143 -2.34 -11.16 -3.00
CA LEU A 143 -1.80 -11.39 -4.35
C LEU A 143 -2.56 -10.64 -5.45
N SER A 144 -3.89 -10.52 -5.31
CA SER A 144 -4.70 -9.76 -6.27
C SER A 144 -4.41 -8.27 -6.24
N ALA A 145 -4.10 -7.71 -5.06
CA ALA A 145 -3.69 -6.31 -4.93
C ALA A 145 -2.32 -6.06 -5.57
N ILE A 146 -1.35 -6.98 -5.37
CA ILE A 146 -0.03 -6.90 -6.02
C ILE A 146 -0.17 -6.91 -7.53
N ARG A 147 -1.00 -7.82 -8.07
CA ARG A 147 -1.26 -7.87 -9.52
C ARG A 147 -1.81 -6.55 -10.05
N ARG A 148 -2.86 -6.01 -9.41
CA ARG A 148 -3.43 -4.71 -9.79
C ARG A 148 -2.44 -3.55 -9.69
N MET A 149 -1.56 -3.58 -8.70
CA MET A 149 -0.50 -2.58 -8.57
C MET A 149 0.50 -2.68 -9.74
N ALA A 150 0.92 -3.89 -10.08
CA ALA A 150 1.80 -4.11 -11.24
C ALA A 150 1.14 -3.64 -12.54
N ASP A 151 -0.14 -3.96 -12.76
CA ASP A 151 -0.89 -3.52 -13.93
C ASP A 151 -1.00 -1.99 -13.99
N ALA A 152 -1.20 -1.32 -12.85
CA ALA A 152 -1.33 0.14 -12.77
C ALA A 152 -0.05 0.89 -13.14
N ILE A 153 1.12 0.29 -12.92
CA ILE A 153 2.42 0.88 -13.31
C ILE A 153 2.92 0.41 -14.68
N GLY A 154 2.11 -0.36 -15.42
CA GLY A 154 2.48 -0.87 -16.75
C GLY A 154 3.31 -2.14 -16.72
N GLY A 155 3.37 -2.84 -15.60
CA GLY A 155 4.19 -4.05 -15.42
C GLY A 155 5.61 -3.75 -14.93
N ILE A 156 6.41 -4.79 -14.85
CA ILE A 156 7.84 -4.73 -14.54
C ILE A 156 8.61 -5.58 -15.55
N GLU A 157 9.73 -5.08 -16.03
CA GLU A 157 10.64 -5.86 -16.85
C GLU A 157 11.53 -6.74 -15.97
N VAL A 158 11.57 -8.03 -16.29
CA VAL A 158 12.36 -9.01 -15.55
C VAL A 158 13.15 -9.87 -16.54
N ASN A 159 14.46 -9.93 -16.39
CA ASN A 159 15.28 -10.87 -17.13
C ASN A 159 15.05 -12.30 -16.60
N VAL A 160 14.60 -13.20 -17.45
CA VAL A 160 14.37 -14.62 -17.13
C VAL A 160 15.59 -15.43 -17.56
N PRO A 161 16.50 -15.84 -16.64
CA PRO A 161 17.77 -16.45 -17.01
C PRO A 161 17.64 -17.87 -17.60
N LYS A 162 16.55 -18.56 -17.30
CA LYS A 162 16.22 -19.90 -17.82
C LYS A 162 14.71 -20.07 -17.84
N ARG A 163 14.21 -20.98 -18.69
CA ARG A 163 12.77 -21.29 -18.72
C ARG A 163 12.26 -21.62 -17.31
N LEU A 164 11.21 -20.91 -16.88
CA LEU A 164 10.49 -21.17 -15.65
C LEU A 164 9.15 -21.83 -16.01
N TYR A 165 9.06 -23.12 -15.72
CA TYR A 165 7.84 -23.90 -15.95
C TYR A 165 7.32 -24.42 -14.62
N TYR A 166 6.07 -24.08 -14.29
CA TYR A 166 5.41 -24.52 -13.06
C TYR A 166 3.90 -24.61 -13.27
N VAL A 167 3.33 -25.71 -12.82
CA VAL A 167 1.87 -25.92 -12.87
C VAL A 167 1.37 -26.35 -11.49
N ASP A 168 0.39 -25.63 -10.99
CA ASP A 168 -0.36 -25.99 -9.78
C ASP A 168 -1.86 -25.99 -10.07
N ASN A 169 -2.40 -27.18 -10.26
CA ASN A 169 -3.81 -27.37 -10.60
C ASN A 169 -4.73 -27.01 -9.42
N SER A 170 -4.24 -27.08 -8.17
CA SER A 170 -5.03 -26.77 -6.98
C SER A 170 -5.30 -25.28 -6.85
N GLN A 171 -4.36 -24.47 -7.31
CA GLN A 171 -4.46 -23.00 -7.32
C GLN A 171 -4.85 -22.43 -8.70
N GLY A 172 -4.98 -23.27 -9.72
CA GLY A 172 -5.21 -22.83 -11.10
C GLY A 172 -4.03 -22.00 -11.65
N LEU A 173 -2.82 -22.25 -11.17
CA LEU A 173 -1.64 -21.51 -11.53
C LEU A 173 -0.85 -22.21 -12.62
N TYR A 174 -0.65 -21.53 -13.72
CA TYR A 174 0.19 -21.99 -14.84
C TYR A 174 1.24 -20.93 -15.17
N ILE A 175 2.50 -21.30 -15.10
CA ILE A 175 3.64 -20.44 -15.42
C ILE A 175 4.48 -21.14 -16.49
N ASP A 176 4.71 -20.48 -17.61
CA ASP A 176 5.65 -20.92 -18.66
C ASP A 176 6.34 -19.69 -19.26
N LEU A 177 7.41 -19.27 -18.60
CA LEU A 177 8.20 -18.11 -19.02
C LEU A 177 9.44 -18.61 -19.75
N GLN A 178 9.66 -18.11 -20.97
CA GLN A 178 10.85 -18.39 -21.75
C GLN A 178 12.01 -17.50 -21.28
N PRO A 179 13.27 -17.91 -21.52
CA PRO A 179 14.44 -17.06 -21.29
C PRO A 179 14.35 -15.77 -22.11
N GLY A 180 14.72 -14.61 -21.50
CA GLY A 180 14.71 -13.31 -22.17
C GLY A 180 14.55 -12.14 -21.24
#